data_85360ec38835fe802131f97ec0a6c5a3
#
_entry.id   85360ec38835fe802131f97ec0a6c5a3
#
_cell.length_a   1.000
_cell.length_b   1.000
_cell.length_c   1.000
_cell.angle_alpha   90.00
_cell.angle_beta   90.00
_cell.angle_gamma   90.00
#
_symmetry.space_group_name_H-M   'P 1'
#
loop_
_entity.id
_entity.type
_entity.pdbx_description
1 polymer ?
#
loop_
_entity_poly.entity_id
_entity_poly.type
_entity_poly.pdbx_seq_one_letter_code
_entity_poly.pdbx_strand_id
1 'polypeptide(L)'
;VHLFRIVMPQTGEMDIMQLKYEDAVRDITDPNQFQLAYIEIAREFSVDMPEKVRLGGDMGWIAKGVISDYERDFFLLEPGELSEPVKHKDNHTQTLFFMISERQPAKELSPEVRDELKSKALQDWINDERSNHDVYAIFNSFIYDWVFQQLRLSSRAPTPTPDPLQSILNSR
;
A
#
# COMPACT_ATOMS: atom_id res chain seq x y z
N VAL A 1 -3.17 13.31 -5.43
CA VAL A 1 -4.63 13.38 -5.56
C VAL A 1 -5.31 12.97 -4.28
N HIS A 2 -6.47 13.54 -3.96
CA HIS A 2 -7.34 13.03 -2.89
C HIS A 2 -8.31 12.04 -3.51
N LEU A 3 -8.14 10.74 -3.15
CA LEU A 3 -8.74 9.60 -3.81
C LEU A 3 -9.91 9.02 -3.01
N PHE A 4 -10.96 8.65 -3.74
CA PHE A 4 -12.10 7.90 -3.23
C PHE A 4 -12.27 6.61 -4.03
N ARG A 5 -12.80 5.55 -3.38
CA ARG A 5 -13.01 4.24 -3.99
C ARG A 5 -14.37 3.66 -3.62
N ILE A 6 -15.10 3.15 -4.62
CA ILE A 6 -16.26 2.29 -4.43
C ILE A 6 -15.89 0.87 -4.87
N VAL A 7 -16.26 -0.12 -4.09
CA VAL A 7 -16.12 -1.55 -4.43
C VAL A 7 -17.51 -2.13 -4.65
N MET A 8 -17.77 -2.67 -5.83
CA MET A 8 -19.06 -3.26 -6.18
C MET A 8 -18.91 -4.72 -6.56
N PRO A 9 -19.93 -5.58 -6.32
CA PRO A 9 -19.96 -6.92 -6.90
C PRO A 9 -20.09 -6.81 -8.44
N GLN A 10 -19.46 -7.71 -9.17
CA GLN A 10 -19.46 -7.69 -10.64
C GLN A 10 -20.87 -7.86 -11.25
N THR A 11 -21.79 -8.46 -10.50
CA THR A 11 -23.21 -8.62 -10.89
C THR A 11 -24.09 -7.50 -10.34
N GLY A 12 -23.49 -6.46 -9.80
CA GLY A 12 -24.20 -5.36 -9.16
C GLY A 12 -24.82 -4.37 -10.14
N GLU A 13 -25.53 -3.42 -9.59
CA GLU A 13 -26.25 -2.36 -10.30
C GLU A 13 -25.30 -1.22 -10.69
N MET A 14 -24.21 -1.55 -11.41
CA MET A 14 -23.17 -0.57 -11.77
C MET A 14 -23.70 0.58 -12.61
N ASP A 15 -24.56 0.28 -13.58
CA ASP A 15 -25.17 1.31 -14.45
C ASP A 15 -26.04 2.28 -13.64
N ILE A 16 -26.77 1.74 -12.66
CA ILE A 16 -27.63 2.54 -11.76
C ILE A 16 -26.74 3.45 -10.88
N MET A 17 -25.67 2.90 -10.34
CA MET A 17 -24.72 3.68 -9.53
C MET A 17 -24.10 4.80 -10.35
N GLN A 18 -23.62 4.52 -11.59
CA GLN A 18 -23.03 5.52 -12.46
C GLN A 18 -24.04 6.62 -12.80
N LEU A 19 -25.25 6.26 -13.21
CA LEU A 19 -26.30 7.25 -13.50
C LEU A 19 -26.65 8.13 -12.29
N LYS A 20 -26.75 7.53 -11.10
CA LYS A 20 -26.99 8.30 -9.87
C LYS A 20 -25.84 9.25 -9.56
N TYR A 21 -24.60 8.79 -9.75
CA TYR A 21 -23.43 9.63 -9.53
C TYR A 21 -23.40 10.80 -10.52
N GLU A 22 -23.57 10.54 -11.81
CA GLU A 22 -23.59 11.55 -12.87
C GLU A 22 -24.66 12.61 -12.61
N ASP A 23 -25.85 12.17 -12.19
CA ASP A 23 -26.96 13.09 -11.83
C ASP A 23 -26.62 13.93 -10.61
N ALA A 24 -26.01 13.33 -9.60
CA ALA A 24 -25.62 14.00 -8.37
C ALA A 24 -24.51 15.04 -8.57
N VAL A 25 -23.61 14.85 -9.53
CA VAL A 25 -22.47 15.78 -9.77
C VAL A 25 -22.68 16.76 -10.91
N ARG A 26 -23.77 16.64 -11.67
CA ARG A 26 -24.03 17.41 -12.92
C ARG A 26 -23.81 18.93 -12.80
N ASP A 27 -24.24 19.50 -11.70
CA ASP A 27 -24.18 20.95 -11.48
C ASP A 27 -23.14 21.36 -10.40
N ILE A 28 -22.32 20.41 -9.99
CA ILE A 28 -21.31 20.63 -8.95
C ILE A 28 -20.02 21.14 -9.58
N THR A 29 -19.42 22.16 -8.95
CA THR A 29 -18.11 22.71 -9.29
C THR A 29 -17.16 22.75 -8.08
N ASP A 30 -17.70 22.60 -6.87
CA ASP A 30 -16.93 22.65 -5.63
C ASP A 30 -16.39 21.24 -5.26
N PRO A 31 -15.07 21.08 -5.06
CA PRO A 31 -14.46 19.84 -4.65
C PRO A 31 -15.09 19.17 -3.42
N ASN A 32 -15.51 19.97 -2.45
CA ASN A 32 -16.16 19.44 -1.24
C ASN A 32 -17.55 18.82 -1.53
N GLN A 33 -18.27 19.39 -2.49
CA GLN A 33 -19.57 18.85 -2.91
C GLN A 33 -19.41 17.55 -3.70
N PHE A 34 -18.36 17.39 -4.51
CA PHE A 34 -18.02 16.10 -5.14
C PHE A 34 -17.79 15.03 -4.10
N GLN A 35 -17.04 15.34 -3.03
CA GLN A 35 -16.81 14.41 -1.93
C GLN A 35 -18.12 13.95 -1.29
N LEU A 36 -19.01 14.90 -0.97
CA LEU A 36 -20.29 14.58 -0.33
C LEU A 36 -21.16 13.69 -1.22
N ALA A 37 -21.30 14.03 -2.50
CA ALA A 37 -22.05 13.22 -3.46
C ALA A 37 -21.48 11.80 -3.56
N TYR A 38 -20.15 11.69 -3.66
CA TYR A 38 -19.49 10.39 -3.75
C TYR A 38 -19.66 9.55 -2.47
N ILE A 39 -19.57 10.17 -1.31
CA ILE A 39 -19.75 9.51 -0.01
C ILE A 39 -21.17 8.91 0.11
N GLU A 40 -22.19 9.61 -0.36
CA GLU A 40 -23.58 9.09 -0.34
C GLU A 40 -23.71 7.88 -1.27
N ILE A 41 -23.19 7.95 -2.48
CA ILE A 41 -23.19 6.82 -3.43
C ILE A 41 -22.37 5.65 -2.89
N ALA A 42 -21.19 5.90 -2.31
CA ALA A 42 -20.36 4.85 -1.72
C ALA A 42 -21.08 4.12 -0.56
N ARG A 43 -21.83 4.85 0.26
CA ARG A 43 -22.59 4.25 1.36
C ARG A 43 -23.76 3.38 0.88
N GLU A 44 -24.34 3.73 -0.26
CA GLU A 44 -25.48 2.96 -0.82
C GLU A 44 -25.01 1.71 -1.58
N PHE A 45 -23.92 1.81 -2.34
CA PHE A 45 -23.54 0.79 -3.32
C PHE A 45 -22.28 0.00 -2.97
N SER A 46 -21.39 0.52 -2.12
CA SER A 46 -20.12 -0.12 -1.86
C SER A 46 -20.24 -1.33 -0.93
N VAL A 47 -19.61 -2.44 -1.33
CA VAL A 47 -19.45 -3.65 -0.51
C VAL A 47 -18.05 -3.78 0.10
N ASP A 48 -17.31 -2.69 0.20
CA ASP A 48 -16.01 -2.64 0.86
C ASP A 48 -16.14 -2.91 2.37
N MET A 49 -15.03 -2.96 3.09
CA MET A 49 -15.04 -3.12 4.54
C MET A 49 -15.93 -2.05 5.21
N PRO A 50 -16.72 -2.40 6.23
CA PRO A 50 -17.69 -1.49 6.85
C PRO A 50 -17.11 -0.13 7.28
N GLU A 51 -15.87 -0.11 7.74
CA GLU A 51 -15.18 1.14 8.10
C GLU A 51 -14.94 2.03 6.87
N LYS A 52 -14.56 1.45 5.73
CA LYS A 52 -14.36 2.17 4.48
C LYS A 52 -15.67 2.70 3.92
N VAL A 53 -16.72 1.89 3.96
CA VAL A 53 -18.07 2.33 3.56
C VAL A 53 -18.56 3.48 4.44
N ARG A 54 -18.34 3.42 5.76
CA ARG A 54 -18.69 4.50 6.70
C ARG A 54 -17.97 5.81 6.36
N LEU A 55 -16.70 5.74 5.91
CA LEU A 55 -15.91 6.88 5.45
C LEU A 55 -16.25 7.29 4.00
N GLY A 56 -17.24 6.64 3.35
CA GLY A 56 -17.62 6.93 1.98
C GLY A 56 -16.54 6.59 0.95
N GLY A 57 -15.71 5.58 1.26
CA GLY A 57 -14.63 5.15 0.37
C GLY A 57 -13.41 6.07 0.35
N ASP A 58 -13.30 7.03 1.26
CA ASP A 58 -12.17 7.94 1.34
C ASP A 58 -10.86 7.17 1.60
N MET A 59 -9.91 7.33 0.67
CA MET A 59 -8.57 6.76 0.72
C MET A 59 -7.51 7.78 1.16
N GLY A 60 -7.92 9.03 1.33
CA GLY A 60 -7.05 10.14 1.66
C GLY A 60 -6.18 10.61 0.49
N TRP A 61 -5.11 11.30 0.81
CA TRP A 61 -4.17 11.81 -0.17
C TRP A 61 -3.20 10.73 -0.63
N ILE A 62 -3.28 10.39 -1.91
CA ILE A 62 -2.43 9.39 -2.56
C ILE A 62 -1.38 10.08 -3.44
N ALA A 63 -0.12 9.80 -3.19
CA ALA A 63 0.98 10.25 -4.04
C ALA A 63 1.14 9.34 -5.25
N LYS A 64 1.68 9.90 -6.33
CA LYS A 64 2.02 9.11 -7.52
C LYS A 64 3.05 8.03 -7.15
N GLY A 65 2.81 6.80 -7.61
CA GLY A 65 3.67 5.66 -7.33
C GLY A 65 3.29 4.81 -6.12
N VAL A 66 2.39 5.25 -5.24
CA VAL A 66 1.96 4.47 -4.05
C VAL A 66 1.07 3.29 -4.46
N ILE A 67 0.04 3.54 -5.26
CA ILE A 67 -0.89 2.51 -5.74
C ILE A 67 -0.65 2.26 -7.23
N SER A 68 0.43 1.57 -7.57
CA SER A 68 0.85 1.38 -8.97
C SER A 68 -0.12 0.57 -9.82
N ASP A 69 -0.86 -0.37 -9.21
CA ASP A 69 -1.73 -1.29 -9.94
C ASP A 69 -2.92 -0.59 -10.60
N TYR A 70 -3.39 0.51 -10.02
CA TYR A 70 -4.57 1.27 -10.49
C TYR A 70 -4.24 2.72 -10.84
N GLU A 71 -2.96 3.09 -10.87
CA GLU A 71 -2.54 4.49 -11.03
C GLU A 71 -3.06 5.11 -12.33
N ARG A 72 -3.11 4.34 -13.41
CA ARG A 72 -3.62 4.82 -14.71
C ARG A 72 -5.12 5.12 -14.66
N ASP A 73 -5.86 4.39 -13.84
CA ASP A 73 -7.32 4.45 -13.79
C ASP A 73 -7.81 5.66 -13.01
N PHE A 74 -7.01 6.23 -12.12
CA PHE A 74 -7.44 7.38 -11.33
C PHE A 74 -6.55 8.62 -11.48
N PHE A 75 -5.25 8.51 -11.79
CA PHE A 75 -4.40 9.71 -11.88
C PHE A 75 -4.70 10.59 -13.09
N LEU A 76 -5.40 10.09 -14.09
CA LEU A 76 -5.79 10.85 -15.29
C LEU A 76 -7.17 11.51 -15.17
N LEU A 77 -7.96 11.14 -14.15
CA LEU A 77 -9.30 11.68 -13.94
C LEU A 77 -9.25 13.19 -13.61
N GLU A 78 -10.25 13.91 -14.07
CA GLU A 78 -10.49 15.26 -13.58
C GLU A 78 -11.22 15.23 -12.23
N PRO A 79 -11.11 16.27 -11.39
CA PRO A 79 -11.85 16.34 -10.14
C PRO A 79 -13.36 16.20 -10.34
N GLY A 80 -13.97 15.24 -9.62
CA GLY A 80 -15.39 14.91 -9.77
C GLY A 80 -15.70 13.91 -10.88
N GLU A 81 -14.73 13.50 -11.68
CA GLU A 81 -14.91 12.46 -12.70
C GLU A 81 -14.88 11.07 -12.06
N LEU A 82 -15.81 10.20 -12.47
CA LEU A 82 -15.84 8.79 -12.11
C LEU A 82 -15.02 7.98 -13.10
N SER A 83 -14.18 7.07 -12.62
CA SER A 83 -13.42 6.17 -13.49
C SER A 83 -14.32 5.18 -14.24
N GLU A 84 -13.82 4.65 -15.34
CA GLU A 84 -14.33 3.41 -15.88
C GLU A 84 -14.28 2.27 -14.84
N PRO A 85 -15.12 1.23 -15.00
CA PRO A 85 -15.11 0.08 -14.10
C PRO A 85 -13.78 -0.69 -14.19
N VAL A 86 -13.07 -0.79 -13.09
CA VAL A 86 -11.77 -1.45 -12.97
C VAL A 86 -11.91 -2.77 -12.22
N LYS A 87 -11.36 -3.85 -12.76
CA LYS A 87 -11.40 -5.17 -12.10
C LYS A 87 -10.51 -5.16 -10.85
N HIS A 88 -11.04 -5.67 -9.75
CA HIS A 88 -10.23 -5.86 -8.56
C HIS A 88 -9.17 -6.95 -8.80
N LYS A 89 -7.89 -6.67 -8.48
CA LYS A 89 -6.76 -7.54 -8.78
C LYS A 89 -6.82 -8.88 -8.03
N ASP A 90 -7.14 -8.81 -6.74
CA ASP A 90 -7.15 -9.97 -5.85
C ASP A 90 -8.53 -10.63 -5.73
N ASN A 91 -9.59 -9.95 -6.14
CA ASN A 91 -10.96 -10.45 -6.08
C ASN A 91 -11.70 -10.20 -7.39
N HIS A 92 -11.61 -11.18 -8.30
CA HIS A 92 -12.21 -11.09 -9.64
C HIS A 92 -13.75 -11.01 -9.67
N THR A 93 -14.41 -11.16 -8.51
CA THR A 93 -15.87 -10.98 -8.38
C THR A 93 -16.26 -9.55 -8.06
N GLN A 94 -15.27 -8.66 -7.90
CA GLN A 94 -15.47 -7.26 -7.54
C GLN A 94 -14.95 -6.33 -8.62
N THR A 95 -15.61 -5.19 -8.73
CA THR A 95 -15.25 -4.07 -9.60
C THR A 95 -15.02 -2.84 -8.75
N LEU A 96 -14.02 -2.07 -9.10
CA LEU A 96 -13.64 -0.83 -8.43
C LEU A 96 -14.06 0.37 -9.28
N PHE A 97 -14.51 1.41 -8.62
CA PHE A 97 -14.67 2.74 -9.21
C PHE A 97 -13.87 3.74 -8.39
N PHE A 98 -13.21 4.64 -9.07
CA PHE A 98 -12.41 5.69 -8.46
C PHE A 98 -12.95 7.07 -8.81
N MET A 99 -12.77 8.01 -7.89
CA MET A 99 -12.99 9.43 -8.11
C MET A 99 -11.91 10.21 -7.38
N ILE A 100 -11.45 11.29 -7.97
CA ILE A 100 -10.61 12.26 -7.28
C ILE A 100 -11.42 13.51 -6.99
N SER A 101 -11.35 14.00 -5.75
CA SER A 101 -12.01 15.26 -5.40
C SER A 101 -11.11 16.46 -5.63
N GLU A 102 -9.81 16.28 -5.48
CA GLU A 102 -8.83 17.35 -5.58
C GLU A 102 -7.49 16.85 -6.09
N ARG A 103 -6.82 17.68 -6.89
CA ARG A 103 -5.47 17.44 -7.36
C ARG A 103 -4.55 18.56 -6.91
N GLN A 104 -3.46 18.19 -6.24
CA GLN A 104 -2.40 19.14 -5.90
C GLN A 104 -1.10 18.71 -6.57
N PRO A 105 -0.46 19.54 -7.39
CA PRO A 105 0.77 19.19 -8.10
C PRO A 105 1.97 19.02 -7.17
N ALA A 106 1.96 19.72 -6.03
CA ALA A 106 2.98 19.59 -4.98
C ALA A 106 2.32 19.67 -3.61
N LYS A 107 2.37 18.57 -2.88
CA LYS A 107 1.94 18.48 -1.48
C LYS A 107 3.06 17.82 -0.70
N GLU A 108 3.34 18.32 0.50
CA GLU A 108 4.30 17.67 1.39
C GLU A 108 3.80 16.27 1.74
N LEU A 109 4.67 15.28 1.50
CA LEU A 109 4.35 13.89 1.80
C LEU A 109 4.52 13.63 3.30
N SER A 110 3.58 12.89 3.88
CA SER A 110 3.76 12.39 5.24
C SER A 110 5.00 11.49 5.32
N PRO A 111 5.63 11.37 6.49
CA PRO A 111 6.79 10.48 6.68
C PRO A 111 6.50 9.05 6.23
N GLU A 112 5.32 8.53 6.52
CA GLU A 112 4.88 7.17 6.19
C GLU A 112 4.85 6.95 4.66
N VAL A 113 4.18 7.86 3.93
CA VAL A 113 4.11 7.81 2.46
C VAL A 113 5.49 7.96 1.82
N ARG A 114 6.35 8.81 2.41
CA ARG A 114 7.73 8.97 1.95
C ARG A 114 8.55 7.68 2.10
N ASP A 115 8.41 6.99 3.22
CA ASP A 115 9.13 5.75 3.49
C ASP A 115 8.59 4.59 2.64
N GLU A 116 7.29 4.55 2.35
CA GLU A 116 6.70 3.61 1.41
C GLU A 116 7.25 3.81 -0.01
N LEU A 117 7.30 5.06 -0.51
CA LEU A 117 7.87 5.37 -1.81
C LEU A 117 9.36 5.03 -1.91
N LYS A 118 10.14 5.25 -0.84
CA LYS A 118 11.56 4.85 -0.78
C LYS A 118 11.71 3.33 -0.85
N SER A 119 10.91 2.61 -0.07
CA SER A 119 10.94 1.15 -0.05
C SER A 119 10.59 0.57 -1.40
N LYS A 120 9.59 1.13 -2.06
CA LYS A 120 9.20 0.75 -3.42
C LYS A 120 10.31 1.05 -4.44
N ALA A 121 10.85 2.25 -4.42
CA ALA A 121 11.95 2.63 -5.33
C ALA A 121 13.17 1.72 -5.16
N LEU A 122 13.50 1.33 -3.92
CA LEU A 122 14.55 0.36 -3.64
C LEU A 122 14.20 -1.04 -4.21
N GLN A 123 12.96 -1.48 -4.04
CA GLN A 123 12.53 -2.77 -4.55
C GLN A 123 12.54 -2.81 -6.08
N ASP A 124 12.07 -1.76 -6.73
CA ASP A 124 12.07 -1.63 -8.18
C ASP A 124 13.51 -1.62 -8.71
N TRP A 125 14.42 -0.88 -8.06
CA TRP A 125 15.83 -0.88 -8.39
C TRP A 125 16.47 -2.28 -8.21
N ILE A 126 16.20 -2.98 -7.11
CA ILE A 126 16.70 -4.35 -6.89
C ILE A 126 16.21 -5.30 -8.00
N ASN A 127 14.94 -5.18 -8.40
CA ASN A 127 14.36 -6.02 -9.44
C ASN A 127 15.00 -5.74 -10.82
N ASP A 128 15.27 -4.46 -11.11
CA ASP A 128 15.94 -4.04 -12.35
C ASP A 128 17.39 -4.54 -12.37
N GLU A 129 18.15 -4.34 -11.30
CA GLU A 129 19.54 -4.81 -11.18
C GLU A 129 19.62 -6.35 -11.23
N ARG A 130 18.65 -7.07 -10.68
CA ARG A 130 18.59 -8.54 -10.80
C ARG A 130 18.49 -9.01 -12.24
N SER A 131 17.83 -8.27 -13.11
CA SER A 131 17.74 -8.60 -14.54
C SER A 131 19.05 -8.33 -15.30
N ASN A 132 19.90 -7.45 -14.75
CA ASN A 132 21.16 -7.05 -15.35
C ASN A 132 22.36 -7.88 -14.85
N HIS A 133 22.16 -8.70 -13.82
CA HIS A 133 23.23 -9.49 -13.19
C HIS A 133 22.83 -10.97 -13.06
N ASP A 134 23.79 -11.85 -13.35
CA ASP A 134 23.67 -13.28 -13.05
C ASP A 134 23.86 -13.49 -11.54
N VAL A 135 22.76 -13.64 -10.81
CA VAL A 135 22.79 -13.89 -9.37
C VAL A 135 22.86 -15.40 -9.11
N TYR A 136 24.07 -15.90 -8.83
CA TYR A 136 24.27 -17.29 -8.40
C TYR A 136 24.11 -17.39 -6.87
N ALA A 137 22.94 -17.77 -6.43
CA ALA A 137 22.75 -18.16 -5.03
C ALA A 137 23.06 -19.66 -4.87
N ILE A 138 24.29 -20.00 -4.52
CA ILE A 138 24.65 -21.39 -4.20
C ILE A 138 24.18 -21.66 -2.77
N PHE A 139 22.89 -22.01 -2.64
CA PHE A 139 22.34 -22.53 -1.38
C PHE A 139 22.49 -24.04 -1.40
N ASN A 140 23.44 -24.55 -0.62
CA ASN A 140 23.53 -25.98 -0.35
C ASN A 140 23.50 -26.24 1.17
N SER A 141 23.25 -27.48 1.57
CA SER A 141 23.15 -27.89 2.98
C SER A 141 24.41 -27.55 3.78
N PHE A 142 25.59 -27.63 3.17
CA PHE A 142 26.85 -27.29 3.82
C PHE A 142 26.98 -25.83 4.20
N ILE A 143 26.56 -24.93 3.32
CA ILE A 143 26.58 -23.49 3.59
C ILE A 143 25.56 -23.16 4.67
N TYR A 144 24.37 -23.78 4.62
CA TYR A 144 23.35 -23.61 5.63
C TYR A 144 23.85 -24.04 7.01
N ASP A 145 24.41 -25.24 7.12
CA ASP A 145 24.96 -25.77 8.36
C ASP A 145 26.12 -24.93 8.90
N TRP A 146 26.99 -24.45 8.02
CA TRP A 146 28.07 -23.54 8.41
C TRP A 146 27.56 -22.22 8.97
N VAL A 147 26.61 -21.56 8.28
CA VAL A 147 25.99 -20.31 8.75
C VAL A 147 25.31 -20.52 10.10
N PHE A 148 24.57 -21.63 10.25
CA PHE A 148 23.87 -21.96 11.49
C PHE A 148 24.85 -22.21 12.65
N GLN A 149 25.98 -22.84 12.39
CA GLN A 149 27.06 -23.02 13.37
C GLN A 149 27.70 -21.68 13.75
N GLN A 150 27.96 -20.80 12.80
CA GLN A 150 28.52 -19.46 13.08
C GLN A 150 27.57 -18.62 13.94
N LEU A 151 26.28 -18.64 13.65
CA LEU A 151 25.27 -17.96 14.45
C LEU A 151 25.20 -18.51 15.89
N ARG A 152 25.28 -19.85 16.06
CA ARG A 152 25.32 -20.47 17.37
C ARG A 152 26.61 -20.12 18.16
N LEU A 153 27.74 -20.02 17.48
CA LEU A 153 29.00 -19.64 18.11
C LEU A 153 29.00 -18.16 18.51
N SER A 154 28.45 -17.28 17.68
CA SER A 154 28.35 -15.86 17.96
C SER A 154 27.31 -15.52 19.04
N SER A 155 26.31 -16.38 19.26
CA SER A 155 25.28 -16.21 20.30
C SER A 155 25.69 -16.77 21.69
N ARG A 156 26.84 -17.46 21.78
CA ARG A 156 27.38 -17.86 23.09
C ARG A 156 27.84 -16.60 23.84
N ALA A 157 27.24 -16.37 25.00
CA ALA A 157 27.74 -15.35 25.91
C ALA A 157 29.23 -15.57 26.18
N PRO A 158 30.05 -14.50 26.19
CA PRO A 158 31.46 -14.65 26.52
C PRO A 158 31.58 -15.35 27.87
N THR A 159 32.37 -16.41 27.92
CA THR A 159 32.67 -17.12 29.17
C THR A 159 33.22 -16.08 30.14
N PRO A 160 32.65 -15.91 31.34
CA PRO A 160 33.18 -14.94 32.27
C PRO A 160 34.65 -15.25 32.55
N THR A 161 35.51 -14.30 32.25
CA THR A 161 36.93 -14.42 32.55
C THR A 161 37.05 -14.58 34.08
N PRO A 162 37.67 -15.66 34.60
CA PRO A 162 37.81 -15.83 36.03
C PRO A 162 38.57 -14.61 36.60
N ASP A 163 38.00 -13.99 37.62
CA ASP A 163 38.60 -12.85 38.28
C ASP A 163 39.97 -13.29 38.86
N PRO A 164 41.09 -12.68 38.41
CA PRO A 164 42.42 -13.04 38.91
C PRO A 164 42.56 -12.91 40.46
N LEU A 165 41.72 -12.09 41.09
CA LEU A 165 41.74 -11.92 42.55
C LEU A 165 41.03 -13.06 43.29
N GLN A 166 40.09 -13.76 42.70
CA GLN A 166 39.44 -14.94 43.31
C GLN A 166 40.38 -16.17 43.39
N SER A 167 41.31 -16.28 42.47
CA SER A 167 42.30 -17.36 42.52
C SER A 167 43.31 -17.22 43.68
N ILE A 168 43.57 -15.97 44.09
CA ILE A 168 44.50 -15.69 45.21
C ILE A 168 43.83 -15.90 46.56
N LEU A 169 42.52 -15.65 46.67
CA LEU A 169 41.76 -15.82 47.91
C LEU A 169 41.49 -17.30 48.27
N ASN A 170 41.46 -18.19 47.31
CA ASN A 170 41.22 -19.63 47.51
C ASN A 170 42.49 -20.45 47.72
N SER A 171 43.65 -19.81 47.76
CA SER A 171 44.96 -20.48 47.99
C SER A 171 45.53 -20.32 49.40
N ARG A 172 44.64 -20.04 50.39
CA ARG A 172 45.03 -20.06 51.84
C ARG A 172 44.30 -21.17 52.58
#